data_66fb10cd61f370ebcf60263cc9334e8c
#
_entry.id   66fb10cd61f370ebcf60263cc9334e8c
#
_cell.length_a   1.000
_cell.length_b   1.000
_cell.length_c   1.000
_cell.angle_alpha   90.00
_cell.angle_beta   90.00
_cell.angle_gamma   90.00
#
_symmetry.space_group_name_H-M   'P 1'
#
loop_
_entity.id
_entity.type
_entity.pdbx_description
1 polymer ?
#
loop_
_entity_poly.entity_id
_entity_poly.type
_entity_poly.pdbx_seq_one_letter_code
_entity_poly.pdbx_strand_id
1 'polypeptide(L)'
;MKYVIIGIGAAGMTAAKTLRELAPEDDIVMISVDEKPHSRCMLHKYLSHERDEDGLNFVPSDFFEKNRITQAAGQSVEKLDTEKKQVICDKGFVCSYDKLLIATGAESFIPPVGALRTAPNVFGLRHLSDAKAIDKCAENAQKVVIIGSGRVGLDAAYGLLEQKKDIVIVEMADRILPIQLDETGAAQYQKLFEQAGCQFRLGRRGADTVCNDAGEVTHVVLDDGEKLSCDLVIVAAGVRSAVAGFEDSGILIDRGIQVNDYLE
;
A
#
# COMPACT_ATOMS: atom_id res chain seq x y z
N MET A 1 27.70 -15.86 7.98
CA MET A 1 26.35 -15.88 8.59
C MET A 1 25.31 -15.81 7.48
N LYS A 2 24.07 -16.20 7.79
CA LYS A 2 22.95 -16.07 6.84
C LYS A 2 21.94 -15.06 7.38
N TYR A 3 21.83 -13.94 6.69
CA TYR A 3 20.84 -12.89 6.95
C TYR A 3 19.61 -13.12 6.08
N VAL A 4 18.43 -13.09 6.68
CA VAL A 4 17.16 -13.09 5.94
C VAL A 4 16.44 -11.77 6.17
N ILE A 5 15.99 -11.15 5.08
CA ILE A 5 15.25 -9.88 5.11
C ILE A 5 13.87 -10.14 4.48
N ILE A 6 12.81 -9.86 5.24
CA ILE A 6 11.44 -9.96 4.73
C ILE A 6 10.98 -8.57 4.29
N GLY A 7 10.84 -8.37 3.00
CA GLY A 7 10.43 -7.12 2.36
C GLY A 7 11.51 -6.47 1.50
N ILE A 8 11.15 -6.07 0.28
CA ILE A 8 12.00 -5.36 -0.69
C ILE A 8 11.60 -3.88 -0.84
N GLY A 9 10.98 -3.31 0.18
CA GLY A 9 10.75 -1.88 0.27
C GLY A 9 12.02 -1.12 0.65
N ALA A 10 11.91 0.21 0.84
CA ALA A 10 13.06 1.07 1.12
C ALA A 10 13.91 0.58 2.31
N ALA A 11 13.28 0.15 3.40
CA ALA A 11 13.98 -0.36 4.58
C ALA A 11 14.77 -1.63 4.28
N GLY A 12 14.13 -2.65 3.68
CA GLY A 12 14.79 -3.92 3.35
C GLY A 12 15.94 -3.75 2.36
N MET A 13 15.73 -2.97 1.29
CA MET A 13 16.76 -2.72 0.27
C MET A 13 17.97 -1.97 0.84
N THR A 14 17.72 -0.96 1.70
CA THR A 14 18.81 -0.22 2.37
C THR A 14 19.57 -1.13 3.32
N ALA A 15 18.85 -1.95 4.11
CA ALA A 15 19.49 -2.90 5.02
C ALA A 15 20.34 -3.92 4.27
N ALA A 16 19.84 -4.46 3.16
CA ALA A 16 20.59 -5.42 2.35
C ALA A 16 21.91 -4.83 1.81
N LYS A 17 21.83 -3.58 1.32
CA LYS A 17 23.02 -2.86 0.86
C LYS A 17 24.03 -2.65 2.00
N THR A 18 23.56 -2.16 3.14
CA THR A 18 24.42 -1.92 4.32
C THR A 18 25.05 -3.22 4.84
N LEU A 19 24.25 -4.31 4.90
CA LEU A 19 24.77 -5.63 5.30
C LEU A 19 25.87 -6.11 4.35
N ARG A 20 25.72 -5.92 3.04
CA ARG A 20 26.77 -6.30 2.08
C ARG A 20 28.07 -5.52 2.27
N GLU A 21 27.97 -4.25 2.64
CA GLU A 21 29.14 -3.40 2.95
C GLU A 21 29.85 -3.86 4.25
N LEU A 22 29.07 -4.23 5.27
CA LEU A 22 29.59 -4.59 6.60
C LEU A 22 30.00 -6.07 6.70
N ALA A 23 29.37 -6.95 5.95
CA ALA A 23 29.57 -8.41 5.95
C ALA A 23 29.69 -8.93 4.51
N PRO A 24 30.81 -8.63 3.83
CA PRO A 24 30.94 -8.84 2.38
C PRO A 24 30.88 -10.31 1.95
N GLU A 25 31.15 -11.26 2.85
CA GLU A 25 31.17 -12.69 2.51
C GLU A 25 29.94 -13.46 3.04
N ASP A 26 29.04 -12.79 3.78
CA ASP A 26 27.89 -13.44 4.37
C ASP A 26 26.74 -13.63 3.35
N ASP A 27 25.89 -14.63 3.58
CA ASP A 27 24.72 -14.88 2.74
C ASP A 27 23.60 -13.89 3.08
N ILE A 28 22.99 -13.31 2.06
CA ILE A 28 21.82 -12.44 2.20
C ILE A 28 20.69 -13.00 1.34
N VAL A 29 19.53 -13.28 1.96
CA VAL A 29 18.31 -13.71 1.28
C VAL A 29 17.23 -12.67 1.53
N MET A 30 16.56 -12.22 0.47
CA MET A 30 15.41 -11.33 0.56
C MET A 30 14.14 -12.03 0.11
N ILE A 31 13.10 -11.98 0.94
CA ILE A 31 11.78 -12.59 0.69
C ILE A 31 10.75 -11.47 0.53
N SER A 32 9.90 -11.54 -0.49
CA SER A 32 8.88 -10.52 -0.71
C SER A 32 7.68 -11.05 -1.48
N VAL A 33 6.50 -10.50 -1.16
CA VAL A 33 5.28 -10.66 -1.97
C VAL A 33 5.40 -9.96 -3.32
N ASP A 34 6.12 -8.85 -3.37
CA ASP A 34 6.40 -8.13 -4.60
C ASP A 34 7.49 -8.86 -5.41
N GLU A 35 7.31 -8.95 -6.71
CA GLU A 35 8.29 -9.57 -7.60
C GLU A 35 9.50 -8.66 -7.88
N LYS A 36 9.26 -7.34 -7.93
CA LYS A 36 10.27 -6.32 -8.19
C LYS A 36 10.18 -5.18 -7.17
N PRO A 37 11.31 -4.56 -6.80
CA PRO A 37 11.29 -3.34 -6.01
C PRO A 37 10.55 -2.22 -6.76
N HIS A 38 9.65 -1.54 -6.07
CA HIS A 38 8.96 -0.38 -6.64
C HIS A 38 8.74 0.72 -5.60
N SER A 39 8.72 1.96 -6.05
CA SER A 39 8.46 3.12 -5.21
C SER A 39 6.97 3.25 -4.92
N ARG A 40 6.56 2.96 -3.68
CA ARG A 40 5.17 3.12 -3.23
C ARG A 40 4.71 4.57 -3.26
N CYS A 41 5.63 5.53 -3.17
CA CYS A 41 5.32 6.95 -3.27
C CYS A 41 5.05 7.41 -4.71
N MET A 42 5.31 6.56 -5.71
CA MET A 42 5.18 6.91 -7.12
C MET A 42 4.10 6.11 -7.85
N LEU A 43 3.25 5.35 -7.13
CA LEU A 43 2.18 4.55 -7.73
C LEU A 43 1.17 5.40 -8.51
N HIS A 44 0.96 6.66 -8.10
CA HIS A 44 0.14 7.61 -8.84
C HIS A 44 0.69 7.90 -10.25
N LYS A 45 2.01 7.80 -10.45
CA LYS A 45 2.64 7.95 -11.77
C LYS A 45 2.38 6.77 -12.69
N TYR A 46 2.14 5.59 -12.13
CA TYR A 46 1.63 4.45 -12.88
C TYR A 46 0.17 4.69 -13.31
N LEU A 47 -0.68 5.14 -12.37
CA LEU A 47 -2.07 5.47 -12.66
C LEU A 47 -2.24 6.61 -13.66
N SER A 48 -1.34 7.60 -13.68
CA SER A 48 -1.34 8.66 -14.69
C SER A 48 -0.73 8.27 -16.03
N HIS A 49 -0.23 7.02 -16.17
CA HIS A 49 0.51 6.52 -17.33
C HIS A 49 1.81 7.30 -17.66
N GLU A 50 2.32 8.08 -16.68
CA GLU A 50 3.61 8.78 -16.82
C GLU A 50 4.80 7.84 -16.64
N ARG A 51 4.62 6.74 -15.92
CA ARG A 51 5.63 5.70 -15.70
C ARG A 51 5.03 4.31 -15.84
N ASP A 52 5.77 3.43 -16.45
CA ASP A 52 5.52 1.99 -16.44
C ASP A 52 6.09 1.34 -15.15
N GLU A 53 6.00 0.02 -15.05
CA GLU A 53 6.50 -0.76 -13.91
C GLU A 53 8.00 -0.56 -13.69
N ASP A 54 8.79 -0.56 -14.75
CA ASP A 54 10.24 -0.42 -14.68
C ASP A 54 10.62 1.01 -14.25
N GLY A 55 9.84 2.01 -14.66
CA GLY A 55 9.97 3.41 -14.23
C GLY A 55 9.64 3.66 -12.76
N LEU A 56 8.99 2.70 -12.08
CA LEU A 56 8.75 2.75 -10.63
C LEU A 56 9.90 2.15 -9.82
N ASN A 57 10.83 1.43 -10.44
CA ASN A 57 11.96 0.86 -9.73
C ASN A 57 12.85 1.97 -9.17
N PHE A 58 13.23 1.85 -7.90
CA PHE A 58 14.06 2.85 -7.21
C PHE A 58 15.50 2.38 -6.94
N VAL A 59 15.86 1.20 -7.46
CA VAL A 59 17.22 0.65 -7.38
C VAL A 59 17.72 0.25 -8.78
N PRO A 60 19.04 0.16 -9.01
CA PRO A 60 19.59 -0.35 -10.26
C PRO A 60 19.07 -1.77 -10.57
N SER A 61 18.88 -2.10 -11.83
CA SER A 61 18.37 -3.42 -12.27
C SER A 61 19.30 -4.58 -11.88
N ASP A 62 20.59 -4.32 -11.74
CA ASP A 62 21.63 -5.27 -11.31
C ASP A 62 21.82 -5.32 -9.77
N PHE A 63 20.93 -4.68 -8.99
CA PHE A 63 21.12 -4.53 -7.54
C PHE A 63 21.31 -5.88 -6.82
N PHE A 64 20.48 -6.87 -7.11
CA PHE A 64 20.54 -8.18 -6.44
C PHE A 64 21.81 -8.94 -6.85
N GLU A 65 22.16 -8.95 -8.13
CA GLU A 65 23.37 -9.59 -8.64
C GLU A 65 24.62 -8.94 -8.08
N LYS A 66 24.74 -7.61 -8.22
CA LYS A 66 25.89 -6.82 -7.74
C LYS A 66 26.12 -7.00 -6.25
N ASN A 67 25.06 -7.11 -5.45
CA ASN A 67 25.15 -7.31 -4.02
C ASN A 67 25.13 -8.80 -3.62
N ARG A 68 25.16 -9.74 -4.56
CA ARG A 68 25.13 -11.19 -4.30
C ARG A 68 23.97 -11.56 -3.34
N ILE A 69 22.76 -11.07 -3.64
CA ILE A 69 21.57 -11.30 -2.84
C ILE A 69 20.71 -12.36 -3.51
N THR A 70 20.35 -13.40 -2.78
CA THR A 70 19.36 -14.37 -3.22
C THR A 70 17.96 -13.79 -3.03
N GLN A 71 17.18 -13.69 -4.09
CA GLN A 71 15.80 -13.20 -4.04
C GLN A 71 14.81 -14.36 -4.09
N ALA A 72 13.88 -14.39 -3.11
CA ALA A 72 12.68 -15.21 -3.10
C ALA A 72 11.46 -14.29 -3.35
N ALA A 73 11.24 -13.96 -4.63
CA ALA A 73 10.19 -13.05 -5.07
C ALA A 73 8.82 -13.74 -5.15
N GLY A 74 7.74 -12.97 -5.00
CA GLY A 74 6.36 -13.45 -5.07
C GLY A 74 6.01 -14.45 -3.96
N GLN A 75 6.69 -14.39 -2.80
CA GLN A 75 6.49 -15.28 -1.65
C GLN A 75 5.87 -14.48 -0.50
N SER A 76 4.76 -14.95 0.04
CA SER A 76 4.19 -14.44 1.29
C SER A 76 4.66 -15.28 2.47
N VAL A 77 5.04 -14.62 3.55
CA VAL A 77 5.38 -15.33 4.79
C VAL A 77 4.10 -15.84 5.43
N GLU A 78 3.98 -17.14 5.56
CA GLU A 78 2.86 -17.81 6.21
C GLU A 78 3.12 -18.02 7.70
N LYS A 79 4.37 -18.34 8.04
CA LYS A 79 4.76 -18.60 9.43
C LYS A 79 6.23 -18.28 9.67
N LEU A 80 6.51 -17.74 10.85
CA LEU A 80 7.85 -17.62 11.41
C LEU A 80 8.04 -18.59 12.57
N ASP A 81 9.00 -19.51 12.45
CA ASP A 81 9.43 -20.42 13.53
C ASP A 81 10.72 -19.86 14.15
N THR A 82 10.59 -19.17 15.28
CA THR A 82 11.71 -18.51 15.97
C THR A 82 12.61 -19.51 16.70
N GLU A 83 12.07 -20.66 17.12
CA GLU A 83 12.86 -21.70 17.78
C GLU A 83 13.80 -22.41 16.81
N LYS A 84 13.30 -22.77 15.62
CA LYS A 84 14.10 -23.37 14.55
C LYS A 84 14.81 -22.34 13.68
N LYS A 85 14.56 -21.04 13.88
CA LYS A 85 15.06 -19.96 13.05
C LYS A 85 14.74 -20.18 11.57
N GLN A 86 13.46 -20.37 11.24
CA GLN A 86 12.99 -20.62 9.89
C GLN A 86 11.85 -19.67 9.51
N VAL A 87 11.90 -19.16 8.28
CA VAL A 87 10.78 -18.47 7.61
C VAL A 87 10.13 -19.46 6.67
N ILE A 88 8.82 -19.64 6.80
CA ILE A 88 7.99 -20.53 5.98
C ILE A 88 7.04 -19.68 5.15
N CYS A 89 7.04 -19.88 3.83
CA CYS A 89 6.24 -19.13 2.88
C CYS A 89 5.12 -19.98 2.25
N ASP A 90 4.09 -19.29 1.76
CA ASP A 90 2.85 -19.85 1.19
C ASP A 90 3.06 -20.81 0.00
N LYS A 91 4.14 -20.62 -0.78
CA LYS A 91 4.47 -21.48 -1.94
C LYS A 91 5.49 -22.59 -1.61
N GLY A 92 5.61 -22.93 -0.31
CA GLY A 92 6.49 -24.00 0.14
C GLY A 92 7.97 -23.63 0.20
N PHE A 93 8.34 -22.36 -0.01
CA PHE A 93 9.70 -21.90 0.21
C PHE A 93 9.98 -21.82 1.73
N VAL A 94 11.06 -22.49 2.18
CA VAL A 94 11.50 -22.47 3.58
C VAL A 94 12.95 -22.01 3.63
N CYS A 95 13.22 -21.02 4.48
CA CYS A 95 14.54 -20.43 4.62
C CYS A 95 14.96 -20.35 6.08
N SER A 96 16.09 -21.00 6.43
CA SER A 96 16.73 -20.83 7.73
C SER A 96 17.55 -19.54 7.77
N TYR A 97 17.72 -18.97 8.97
CA TYR A 97 18.50 -17.74 9.17
C TYR A 97 19.34 -17.81 10.46
N ASP A 98 20.44 -17.06 10.48
CA ASP A 98 21.17 -16.72 11.70
C ASP A 98 20.61 -15.42 12.31
N LYS A 99 20.32 -14.43 11.45
CA LYS A 99 19.69 -13.16 11.78
C LYS A 99 18.54 -12.87 10.81
N LEU A 100 17.46 -12.31 11.35
CA LEU A 100 16.26 -11.97 10.59
C LEU A 100 15.95 -10.49 10.74
N LEU A 101 15.64 -9.82 9.63
CA LEU A 101 15.06 -8.49 9.59
C LEU A 101 13.64 -8.55 9.03
N ILE A 102 12.66 -8.11 9.80
CA ILE A 102 11.28 -7.95 9.35
C ILE A 102 11.08 -6.52 8.87
N ALA A 103 10.96 -6.35 7.57
CA ALA A 103 10.78 -5.05 6.89
C ALA A 103 9.54 -5.06 5.97
N THR A 104 8.48 -5.75 6.41
CA THR A 104 7.23 -5.97 5.68
C THR A 104 6.41 -4.70 5.45
N GLY A 105 6.67 -3.66 6.22
CA GLY A 105 5.97 -2.38 6.09
C GLY A 105 4.52 -2.44 6.59
N ALA A 106 3.57 -2.06 5.74
CA ALA A 106 2.18 -1.94 6.11
C ALA A 106 1.25 -2.24 4.92
N GLU A 107 0.00 -2.59 5.22
CA GLU A 107 -1.10 -2.82 4.28
C GLU A 107 -2.12 -1.69 4.34
N SER A 108 -2.90 -1.49 3.27
CA SER A 108 -4.01 -0.55 3.25
C SER A 108 -5.07 -0.97 4.26
N PHE A 109 -5.53 -0.01 5.08
CA PHE A 109 -6.66 -0.24 5.96
C PHE A 109 -7.95 0.06 5.23
N ILE A 110 -8.77 -0.97 5.03
CA ILE A 110 -10.14 -0.83 4.51
C ILE A 110 -11.11 -0.98 5.68
N PRO A 111 -11.90 0.05 6.02
CA PRO A 111 -12.84 -0.01 7.13
C PRO A 111 -13.96 -1.03 6.84
N PRO A 112 -14.55 -1.67 7.87
CA PRO A 112 -15.66 -2.60 7.72
C PRO A 112 -16.99 -1.84 7.53
N VAL A 113 -17.15 -1.19 6.39
CA VAL A 113 -18.33 -0.39 6.04
C VAL A 113 -18.95 -0.98 4.79
N GLY A 114 -20.20 -1.43 4.88
CA GLY A 114 -20.89 -2.09 3.78
C GLY A 114 -20.04 -3.16 3.12
N ALA A 115 -19.95 -3.13 1.80
CA ALA A 115 -19.16 -4.06 0.99
C ALA A 115 -17.73 -3.60 0.67
N LEU A 116 -17.19 -2.57 1.34
CA LEU A 116 -15.85 -2.03 0.99
C LEU A 116 -14.73 -3.06 1.05
N ARG A 117 -14.87 -4.11 1.88
CA ARG A 117 -13.85 -5.18 2.02
C ARG A 117 -14.01 -6.33 1.04
N THR A 118 -15.15 -6.44 0.38
CA THR A 118 -15.51 -7.64 -0.38
C THR A 118 -15.86 -7.37 -1.84
N ALA A 119 -16.19 -6.13 -2.17
CA ALA A 119 -16.56 -5.77 -3.53
C ALA A 119 -15.34 -5.76 -4.47
N PRO A 120 -15.49 -6.28 -5.71
CA PRO A 120 -14.39 -6.44 -6.65
C PRO A 120 -13.89 -5.11 -7.26
N ASN A 121 -14.66 -4.03 -7.15
CA ASN A 121 -14.30 -2.69 -7.64
C ASN A 121 -13.87 -1.74 -6.51
N VAL A 122 -13.44 -2.27 -5.36
CA VAL A 122 -12.94 -1.49 -4.22
C VAL A 122 -11.48 -1.87 -3.97
N PHE A 123 -10.59 -0.89 -3.92
CA PHE A 123 -9.16 -1.10 -3.79
C PHE A 123 -8.54 -0.16 -2.73
N GLY A 124 -7.50 -0.65 -2.05
CA GLY A 124 -6.49 0.22 -1.46
C GLY A 124 -5.47 0.64 -2.52
N LEU A 125 -4.53 1.52 -2.18
CA LEU A 125 -3.39 1.85 -3.05
C LEU A 125 -2.10 1.79 -2.23
N ARG A 126 -1.44 0.63 -2.28
CA ARG A 126 -0.23 0.38 -1.49
C ARG A 126 0.84 -0.38 -2.26
N HIS A 127 0.43 -1.39 -3.04
CA HIS A 127 1.30 -2.23 -3.85
C HIS A 127 1.15 -1.91 -5.34
N LEU A 128 2.13 -2.33 -6.14
CA LEU A 128 2.02 -2.21 -7.60
C LEU A 128 0.84 -3.03 -8.14
N SER A 129 0.53 -4.16 -7.51
CA SER A 129 -0.66 -4.96 -7.83
C SER A 129 -1.96 -4.18 -7.66
N ASP A 130 -2.05 -3.34 -6.63
CA ASP A 130 -3.22 -2.47 -6.42
C ASP A 130 -3.33 -1.44 -7.56
N ALA A 131 -2.22 -0.79 -7.90
CA ALA A 131 -2.20 0.19 -8.99
C ALA A 131 -2.60 -0.45 -10.33
N LYS A 132 -2.14 -1.66 -10.63
CA LYS A 132 -2.54 -2.43 -11.82
C LYS A 132 -4.02 -2.78 -11.80
N ALA A 133 -4.55 -3.22 -10.66
CA ALA A 133 -5.96 -3.57 -10.53
C ALA A 133 -6.87 -2.33 -10.65
N ILE A 134 -6.48 -1.22 -10.06
CA ILE A 134 -7.15 0.08 -10.19
C ILE A 134 -7.15 0.54 -11.65
N ASP A 135 -6.00 0.52 -12.30
CA ASP A 135 -5.85 0.96 -13.70
C ASP A 135 -6.73 0.14 -14.64
N LYS A 136 -6.71 -1.18 -14.49
CA LYS A 136 -7.59 -2.08 -15.24
C LYS A 136 -9.08 -1.83 -14.99
N CYS A 137 -9.48 -1.59 -13.74
CA CYS A 137 -10.85 -1.25 -13.40
C CYS A 137 -11.24 0.11 -14.00
N ALA A 138 -10.31 1.07 -13.98
CA ALA A 138 -10.50 2.40 -14.51
C ALA A 138 -10.74 2.44 -16.02
N GLU A 139 -10.31 1.44 -16.80
CA GLU A 139 -10.62 1.35 -18.24
C GLU A 139 -12.14 1.44 -18.52
N ASN A 140 -12.96 0.85 -17.65
CA ASN A 140 -14.42 0.81 -17.78
C ASN A 140 -15.17 1.71 -16.78
N ALA A 141 -14.47 2.35 -15.86
CA ALA A 141 -15.02 3.24 -14.86
C ALA A 141 -14.97 4.69 -15.33
N GLN A 142 -16.01 5.48 -15.03
CA GLN A 142 -15.99 6.92 -15.20
C GLN A 142 -16.03 7.65 -13.86
N LYS A 143 -16.86 7.16 -12.91
CA LYS A 143 -17.08 7.79 -11.61
C LYS A 143 -16.27 7.10 -10.54
N VAL A 144 -15.41 7.85 -9.89
CA VAL A 144 -14.54 7.35 -8.83
C VAL A 144 -14.84 8.03 -7.50
N VAL A 145 -15.06 7.22 -6.47
CA VAL A 145 -15.12 7.72 -5.09
C VAL A 145 -13.83 7.34 -4.37
N ILE A 146 -13.17 8.33 -3.78
CA ILE A 146 -11.96 8.13 -2.97
C ILE A 146 -12.30 8.42 -1.51
N ILE A 147 -12.05 7.47 -0.62
CA ILE A 147 -12.29 7.60 0.82
C ILE A 147 -10.97 7.92 1.51
N GLY A 148 -10.82 9.16 1.97
CA GLY A 148 -9.63 9.74 2.59
C GLY A 148 -8.90 10.71 1.67
N SER A 149 -8.60 11.90 2.19
CA SER A 149 -7.88 12.99 1.52
C SER A 149 -6.46 13.18 2.03
N GLY A 150 -5.87 12.14 2.59
CA GLY A 150 -4.45 12.08 2.89
C GLY A 150 -3.60 11.99 1.62
N ARG A 151 -2.26 11.91 1.77
CA ARG A 151 -1.33 11.84 0.62
C ARG A 151 -1.73 10.79 -0.42
N VAL A 152 -2.03 9.56 0.03
CA VAL A 152 -2.38 8.46 -0.88
C VAL A 152 -3.68 8.73 -1.64
N GLY A 153 -4.71 9.28 -0.98
CA GLY A 153 -5.97 9.60 -1.64
C GLY A 153 -5.81 10.70 -2.70
N LEU A 154 -5.02 11.74 -2.40
CA LEU A 154 -4.75 12.80 -3.37
C LEU A 154 -3.82 12.32 -4.50
N ASP A 155 -2.85 11.45 -4.22
CA ASP A 155 -2.03 10.80 -5.23
C ASP A 155 -2.88 9.96 -6.19
N ALA A 156 -3.83 9.17 -5.65
CA ALA A 156 -4.78 8.41 -6.47
C ALA A 156 -5.66 9.33 -7.32
N ALA A 157 -6.18 10.42 -6.72
CA ALA A 157 -6.97 11.42 -7.44
C ALA A 157 -6.18 12.03 -8.59
N TYR A 158 -4.93 12.44 -8.36
CA TYR A 158 -4.06 12.98 -9.40
C TYR A 158 -3.92 11.99 -10.58
N GLY A 159 -3.55 10.74 -10.29
CA GLY A 159 -3.34 9.72 -11.33
C GLY A 159 -4.60 9.47 -12.18
N LEU A 160 -5.78 9.47 -11.54
CA LEU A 160 -7.06 9.23 -12.23
C LEU A 160 -7.65 10.47 -12.91
N LEU A 161 -7.31 11.68 -12.45
CA LEU A 161 -7.63 12.92 -13.19
C LEU A 161 -6.94 12.95 -14.55
N GLU A 162 -5.68 12.50 -14.65
CA GLU A 162 -4.97 12.39 -15.93
C GLU A 162 -5.67 11.42 -16.88
N GLN A 163 -6.37 10.41 -16.34
CA GLN A 163 -7.25 9.52 -17.09
C GLN A 163 -8.67 10.09 -17.33
N LYS A 164 -8.91 11.36 -16.98
CA LYS A 164 -10.19 12.08 -17.16
C LYS A 164 -11.38 11.43 -16.44
N LYS A 165 -11.15 10.91 -15.22
CA LYS A 165 -12.21 10.35 -14.39
C LYS A 165 -12.91 11.44 -13.58
N ASP A 166 -14.19 11.25 -13.30
CA ASP A 166 -14.99 12.11 -12.43
C ASP A 166 -14.75 11.68 -10.96
N ILE A 167 -14.10 12.54 -10.17
CA ILE A 167 -13.60 12.15 -8.85
C ILE A 167 -14.35 12.90 -7.74
N VAL A 168 -14.87 12.14 -6.77
CA VAL A 168 -15.37 12.65 -5.50
C VAL A 168 -14.51 12.11 -4.36
N ILE A 169 -13.93 13.00 -3.56
CA ILE A 169 -13.13 12.65 -2.39
C ILE A 169 -13.95 12.89 -1.12
N VAL A 170 -14.07 11.85 -0.29
CA VAL A 170 -14.76 11.88 1.00
C VAL A 170 -13.71 11.92 2.12
N GLU A 171 -13.81 12.88 3.03
CA GLU A 171 -12.87 13.08 4.14
C GLU A 171 -13.61 13.36 5.45
N MET A 172 -13.24 12.65 6.51
CA MET A 172 -13.84 12.84 7.85
C MET A 172 -13.47 14.16 8.49
N ALA A 173 -12.28 14.67 8.21
CA ALA A 173 -11.84 15.97 8.69
C ALA A 173 -12.51 17.12 7.90
N ASP A 174 -12.45 18.31 8.46
CA ASP A 174 -12.95 19.54 7.86
C ASP A 174 -12.10 20.09 6.70
N ARG A 175 -10.95 19.49 6.45
CA ARG A 175 -10.01 19.89 5.39
C ARG A 175 -9.22 18.69 4.85
N ILE A 176 -8.62 18.86 3.68
CA ILE A 176 -7.70 17.87 3.11
C ILE A 176 -6.34 17.92 3.81
N LEU A 177 -5.57 16.82 3.75
CA LEU A 177 -4.24 16.69 4.37
C LEU A 177 -4.20 17.19 5.82
N PRO A 178 -5.16 16.81 6.68
CA PRO A 178 -5.35 17.46 8.00
C PRO A 178 -4.16 17.26 8.95
N ILE A 179 -3.32 16.26 8.70
CA ILE A 179 -2.10 15.98 9.49
C ILE A 179 -0.89 16.76 8.95
N GLN A 180 -0.86 17.06 7.64
CA GLN A 180 0.31 17.62 6.96
C GLN A 180 0.24 19.12 6.79
N LEU A 181 -0.96 19.70 6.68
CA LEU A 181 -1.19 21.11 6.36
C LEU A 181 -2.09 21.77 7.40
N ASP A 182 -1.82 23.05 7.63
CA ASP A 182 -2.76 23.94 8.30
C ASP A 182 -3.96 24.31 7.38
N GLU A 183 -4.91 25.07 7.89
CA GLU A 183 -6.12 25.47 7.15
C GLU A 183 -5.77 26.25 5.88
N THR A 184 -4.80 27.16 5.95
CA THR A 184 -4.40 28.00 4.82
C THR A 184 -3.78 27.20 3.70
N GLY A 185 -2.83 26.33 4.04
CA GLY A 185 -2.18 25.45 3.07
C GLY A 185 -3.15 24.44 2.46
N ALA A 186 -4.01 23.84 3.31
CA ALA A 186 -5.03 22.90 2.85
C ALA A 186 -6.01 23.53 1.87
N ALA A 187 -6.51 24.75 2.16
CA ALA A 187 -7.45 25.43 1.29
C ALA A 187 -6.86 25.76 -0.10
N GLN A 188 -5.59 26.17 -0.15
CA GLN A 188 -4.92 26.42 -1.43
C GLN A 188 -4.73 25.13 -2.23
N TYR A 189 -4.34 24.06 -1.57
CA TYR A 189 -4.12 22.76 -2.20
C TYR A 189 -5.44 22.17 -2.71
N GLN A 190 -6.52 22.27 -1.92
CA GLN A 190 -7.87 21.85 -2.29
C GLN A 190 -8.35 22.56 -3.56
N LYS A 191 -8.16 23.88 -3.63
CA LYS A 191 -8.53 24.68 -4.80
C LYS A 191 -7.87 24.20 -6.10
N LEU A 192 -6.63 23.70 -6.05
CA LEU A 192 -5.97 23.14 -7.23
C LEU A 192 -6.68 21.87 -7.71
N PHE A 193 -7.06 20.97 -6.79
CA PHE A 193 -7.82 19.78 -7.16
C PHE A 193 -9.23 20.09 -7.65
N GLU A 194 -9.92 21.07 -7.05
CA GLU A 194 -11.22 21.54 -7.52
C GLU A 194 -11.15 22.13 -8.93
N GLN A 195 -10.11 22.92 -9.22
CA GLN A 195 -9.87 23.45 -10.57
C GLN A 195 -9.55 22.34 -11.59
N ALA A 196 -8.96 21.23 -11.13
CA ALA A 196 -8.72 20.05 -11.95
C ALA A 196 -9.95 19.14 -12.10
N GLY A 197 -11.08 19.45 -11.44
CA GLY A 197 -12.34 18.74 -11.57
C GLY A 197 -12.72 17.82 -10.42
N CYS A 198 -11.92 17.75 -9.33
CA CYS A 198 -12.30 16.99 -8.14
C CYS A 198 -13.43 17.69 -7.38
N GLN A 199 -14.31 16.88 -6.80
CA GLN A 199 -15.30 17.31 -5.82
C GLN A 199 -14.90 16.77 -4.44
N PHE A 200 -15.24 17.51 -3.38
CA PHE A 200 -14.94 17.11 -2.00
C PHE A 200 -16.23 17.00 -1.17
N ARG A 201 -16.24 16.05 -0.26
CA ARG A 201 -17.21 15.88 0.82
C ARG A 201 -16.42 15.86 2.14
N LEU A 202 -16.11 17.06 2.65
CA LEU A 202 -15.36 17.25 3.90
C LEU A 202 -16.30 17.17 5.11
N GLY A 203 -15.77 16.77 6.26
CA GLY A 203 -16.56 16.51 7.47
C GLY A 203 -17.55 15.35 7.30
N ARG A 204 -17.29 14.43 6.38
CA ARG A 204 -18.17 13.32 6.03
C ARG A 204 -17.41 11.98 6.02
N ARG A 205 -18.14 10.90 6.28
CA ARG A 205 -17.60 9.55 6.21
C ARG A 205 -18.54 8.63 5.44
N GLY A 206 -17.95 7.61 4.82
CA GLY A 206 -18.74 6.50 4.30
C GLY A 206 -19.39 5.75 5.45
N ALA A 207 -20.70 5.53 5.38
CA ALA A 207 -21.49 4.84 6.39
C ALA A 207 -21.99 3.48 5.87
N ASP A 208 -22.23 3.34 4.56
CA ASP A 208 -22.70 2.12 3.93
C ASP A 208 -22.37 2.12 2.41
N THR A 209 -22.71 1.03 1.72
CA THR A 209 -22.58 0.89 0.27
C THR A 209 -23.84 0.26 -0.34
N VAL A 210 -24.11 0.56 -1.61
CA VAL A 210 -25.10 -0.13 -2.42
C VAL A 210 -24.38 -0.91 -3.50
N CYS A 211 -24.72 -2.19 -3.67
CA CYS A 211 -24.13 -3.06 -4.68
C CYS A 211 -25.12 -3.46 -5.74
N ASN A 212 -24.62 -3.82 -6.93
CA ASN A 212 -25.37 -4.51 -7.97
C ASN A 212 -25.36 -6.04 -7.75
N ASP A 213 -26.01 -6.79 -8.65
CA ASP A 213 -26.09 -8.25 -8.58
C ASP A 213 -24.72 -8.95 -8.75
N ALA A 214 -23.75 -8.28 -9.33
CA ALA A 214 -22.37 -8.78 -9.45
C ALA A 214 -21.52 -8.53 -8.17
N GLY A 215 -22.08 -7.87 -7.15
CA GLY A 215 -21.41 -7.53 -5.91
C GLY A 215 -20.52 -6.29 -6.01
N GLU A 216 -20.56 -5.55 -7.12
CA GLU A 216 -19.84 -4.29 -7.29
C GLU A 216 -20.55 -3.15 -6.59
N VAL A 217 -19.79 -2.29 -5.91
CA VAL A 217 -20.31 -1.07 -5.29
C VAL A 217 -20.72 -0.09 -6.38
N THR A 218 -22.00 0.29 -6.39
CA THR A 218 -22.55 1.30 -7.30
C THR A 218 -22.76 2.65 -6.62
N HIS A 219 -22.86 2.67 -5.28
CA HIS A 219 -22.94 3.90 -4.50
C HIS A 219 -22.22 3.74 -3.16
N VAL A 220 -21.51 4.77 -2.76
CA VAL A 220 -21.08 4.98 -1.38
C VAL A 220 -22.12 5.86 -0.69
N VAL A 221 -22.65 5.39 0.46
CA VAL A 221 -23.62 6.14 1.27
C VAL A 221 -22.88 6.86 2.38
N LEU A 222 -23.05 8.17 2.47
CA LEU A 222 -22.44 8.98 3.52
C LEU A 222 -23.27 8.99 4.81
N ASP A 223 -22.69 9.47 5.90
CA ASP A 223 -23.33 9.54 7.22
C ASP A 223 -24.49 10.53 7.33
N ASP A 224 -24.67 11.42 6.35
CA ASP A 224 -25.83 12.30 6.21
C ASP A 224 -26.90 11.74 5.26
N GLY A 225 -26.67 10.55 4.68
CA GLY A 225 -27.58 9.89 3.75
C GLY A 225 -27.35 10.23 2.28
N GLU A 226 -26.40 11.13 1.93
CA GLU A 226 -26.02 11.37 0.54
C GLU A 226 -25.49 10.08 -0.10
N LYS A 227 -25.92 9.78 -1.33
CA LYS A 227 -25.47 8.62 -2.10
C LYS A 227 -24.58 9.09 -3.25
N LEU A 228 -23.32 8.74 -3.22
CA LEU A 228 -22.34 9.04 -4.26
C LEU A 228 -22.28 7.87 -5.24
N SER A 229 -22.76 8.06 -6.46
CA SER A 229 -22.65 7.02 -7.50
C SER A 229 -21.19 6.80 -7.88
N CYS A 230 -20.78 5.55 -8.09
CA CYS A 230 -19.41 5.18 -8.44
C CYS A 230 -19.35 3.89 -9.24
N ASP A 231 -18.31 3.79 -10.07
CA ASP A 231 -17.91 2.59 -10.80
C ASP A 231 -16.66 1.97 -10.16
N LEU A 232 -15.87 2.80 -9.44
CA LEU A 232 -14.63 2.45 -8.78
C LEU A 232 -14.55 3.16 -7.43
N VAL A 233 -14.11 2.44 -6.38
CA VAL A 233 -13.86 3.02 -5.06
C VAL A 233 -12.39 2.80 -4.67
N ILE A 234 -11.72 3.85 -4.25
CA ILE A 234 -10.37 3.76 -3.66
C ILE A 234 -10.45 4.12 -2.19
N VAL A 235 -9.91 3.25 -1.34
CA VAL A 235 -9.87 3.45 0.11
C VAL A 235 -8.47 3.85 0.54
N ALA A 236 -8.31 5.11 0.95
CA ALA A 236 -7.08 5.70 1.45
C ALA A 236 -7.22 6.13 2.93
N ALA A 237 -7.90 5.30 3.74
CA ALA A 237 -8.24 5.57 5.15
C ALA A 237 -7.12 5.21 6.14
N GLY A 238 -5.89 5.13 5.68
CA GLY A 238 -4.71 4.80 6.48
C GLY A 238 -4.15 3.41 6.20
N VAL A 239 -3.20 3.00 7.05
CA VAL A 239 -2.49 1.72 6.93
C VAL A 239 -2.42 1.00 8.27
N ARG A 240 -2.19 -0.31 8.22
CA ARG A 240 -1.86 -1.14 9.37
C ARG A 240 -0.57 -1.88 9.11
N SER A 241 0.23 -2.10 10.17
CA SER A 241 1.47 -2.88 10.06
C SER A 241 1.20 -4.26 9.47
N ALA A 242 2.02 -4.67 8.50
CA ALA A 242 1.91 -5.98 7.88
C ALA A 242 2.59 -7.03 8.80
N VAL A 243 1.80 -7.57 9.71
CA VAL A 243 2.27 -8.52 10.76
C VAL A 243 1.70 -9.93 10.59
N ALA A 244 0.87 -10.15 9.59
CA ALA A 244 0.35 -11.48 9.26
C ALA A 244 1.52 -12.48 9.06
N GLY A 245 1.37 -13.68 9.61
CA GLY A 245 2.41 -14.71 9.60
C GLY A 245 3.41 -14.62 10.76
N PHE A 246 3.27 -13.64 11.67
CA PHE A 246 4.13 -13.49 12.84
C PHE A 246 3.40 -13.68 14.17
N GLU A 247 2.07 -13.80 14.18
CA GLU A 247 1.24 -13.84 15.39
C GLU A 247 1.61 -15.00 16.34
N ASP A 248 1.93 -16.17 15.79
CA ASP A 248 2.27 -17.36 16.56
C ASP A 248 3.79 -17.59 16.75
N SER A 249 4.60 -16.58 16.47
CA SER A 249 6.06 -16.68 16.48
C SER A 249 6.70 -16.40 17.85
N GLY A 250 5.92 -15.94 18.84
CA GLY A 250 6.42 -15.45 20.12
C GLY A 250 6.92 -13.99 20.09
N ILE A 251 6.85 -13.32 18.94
CA ILE A 251 7.11 -11.88 18.82
C ILE A 251 5.94 -11.10 19.42
N LEU A 252 6.25 -10.08 20.20
CA LEU A 252 5.21 -9.23 20.79
C LEU A 252 4.65 -8.28 19.74
N ILE A 253 3.34 -8.40 19.50
CA ILE A 253 2.61 -7.60 18.49
C ILE A 253 1.44 -6.89 19.18
N ASP A 254 1.33 -5.58 18.96
CA ASP A 254 0.15 -4.77 19.28
C ASP A 254 -0.37 -4.11 17.99
N ARG A 255 -0.18 -2.83 17.79
CA ARG A 255 -0.45 -2.15 16.50
C ARG A 255 0.59 -2.46 15.42
N GLY A 256 1.73 -2.98 15.84
CA GLY A 256 2.88 -3.44 15.07
C GLY A 256 3.79 -4.27 15.96
N ILE A 257 4.91 -4.71 15.44
CA ILE A 257 5.93 -5.42 16.19
C ILE A 257 6.49 -4.48 17.26
N GLN A 258 6.49 -4.91 18.52
CA GLN A 258 7.10 -4.17 19.61
C GLN A 258 8.62 -4.39 19.58
N VAL A 259 9.36 -3.30 19.68
CA VAL A 259 10.83 -3.30 19.60
C VAL A 259 11.42 -2.44 20.70
N ASN A 260 12.68 -2.70 21.06
CA ASN A 260 13.49 -1.85 21.91
C ASN A 260 14.16 -0.71 21.10
N ASP A 261 15.05 0.06 21.75
CA ASP A 261 15.78 1.18 21.12
C ASP A 261 16.74 0.71 20.01
N TYR A 262 17.03 -0.57 19.91
CA TYR A 262 17.87 -1.19 18.88
C TYR A 262 17.05 -1.86 17.77
N LEU A 263 15.72 -1.70 17.79
CA LEU A 263 14.77 -2.33 16.87
C LEU A 263 14.74 -3.88 16.97
N GLU A 264 15.07 -4.41 18.16
CA GLU A 264 15.05 -5.84 18.48
C GLU A 264 13.82 -6.22 19.32
#